data_d0ac0c3e0b05585cd0f4a1641dc7ab59
#
_entry.id   d0ac0c3e0b05585cd0f4a1641dc7ab59
#
_cell.length_a   1.000
_cell.length_b   1.000
_cell.length_c   1.000
_cell.angle_alpha   90.00
_cell.angle_beta   90.00
_cell.angle_gamma   90.00
#
_symmetry.space_group_name_H-M   'P 1'
#
loop_
_entity.id
_entity.type
_entity.pdbx_description
1 polymer ?
#
loop_
_entity_poly.entity_id
_entity_poly.type
_entity_poly.pdbx_seq_one_letter_code
_entity_poly.pdbx_strand_id
1 'polypeptide(L)'
;MSWDADTIPLREIAFFDDDHPIFDMKTEYHKPYFDTINELFGFGKISDSSFISEHMIFNSVIMRELINNISKSKVSGDSWVDKIINATNFEKAKRSEMFSEFETYGTFCMYHYPDLYRMRHLNTLRGGGFICGRFINNKLLRSLSWDLDTISFELSSCPPFPMSIFHRMYRYWVKYKIWVINKKYK
;
A
#
# COMPACT_ATOMS: atom_id res chain seq x y z
N MET A 1 -12.55 -6.62 2.20
CA MET A 1 -11.17 -6.51 1.70
C MET A 1 -11.09 -5.40 0.67
N SER A 2 -10.09 -4.55 0.74
CA SER A 2 -9.69 -3.61 -0.32
C SER A 2 -8.46 -4.17 -1.03
N TRP A 3 -8.37 -3.97 -2.33
CA TRP A 3 -7.24 -4.35 -3.17
C TRP A 3 -7.06 -3.27 -4.23
N ASP A 4 -5.83 -2.78 -4.42
CA ASP A 4 -5.53 -1.74 -5.39
C ASP A 4 -5.73 -2.24 -6.83
N ALA A 5 -6.52 -1.51 -7.61
CA ALA A 5 -6.94 -1.92 -8.95
C ALA A 5 -5.79 -2.04 -9.97
N ASP A 6 -4.65 -1.41 -9.68
CA ASP A 6 -3.43 -1.45 -10.50
C ASP A 6 -2.41 -2.50 -10.03
N THR A 7 -2.73 -3.28 -9.00
CA THR A 7 -1.88 -4.33 -8.47
C THR A 7 -2.32 -5.71 -8.91
N ILE A 8 -1.39 -6.50 -9.44
CA ILE A 8 -1.61 -7.86 -9.90
C ILE A 8 -0.90 -8.84 -8.96
N PRO A 9 -1.61 -9.82 -8.37
CA PRO A 9 -0.98 -10.92 -7.66
C PRO A 9 -0.25 -11.83 -8.67
N LEU A 10 0.99 -12.18 -8.37
CA LEU A 10 1.84 -13.05 -9.21
C LEU A 10 1.83 -14.49 -8.76
N ARG A 11 1.44 -14.73 -7.51
CA ARG A 11 1.25 -16.06 -6.89
C ARG A 11 0.06 -16.02 -5.95
N GLU A 12 -0.30 -17.17 -5.42
CA GLU A 12 -1.36 -17.28 -4.40
C GLU A 12 -0.97 -16.50 -3.14
N ILE A 13 -1.92 -15.72 -2.60
CA ILE A 13 -1.74 -14.89 -1.41
C ILE A 13 -2.79 -15.28 -0.39
N ALA A 14 -2.37 -15.82 0.76
CA ALA A 14 -3.25 -16.04 1.88
C ALA A 14 -3.61 -14.71 2.55
N PHE A 15 -4.87 -14.51 2.89
CA PHE A 15 -5.34 -13.31 3.59
C PHE A 15 -5.62 -13.57 5.07
N PHE A 16 -5.59 -14.83 5.47
CA PHE A 16 -5.79 -15.27 6.84
C PHE A 16 -4.74 -16.32 7.19
N ASP A 17 -4.34 -16.33 8.45
CA ASP A 17 -3.60 -17.38 9.13
C ASP A 17 -4.52 -17.93 10.19
N ASP A 18 -5.10 -19.10 9.94
CA ASP A 18 -6.29 -19.59 10.63
C ASP A 18 -7.41 -18.53 10.62
N ASP A 19 -7.90 -18.09 11.77
CA ASP A 19 -8.95 -17.10 11.92
C ASP A 19 -8.40 -15.64 12.02
N HIS A 20 -7.07 -15.46 11.93
CA HIS A 20 -6.45 -14.14 12.06
C HIS A 20 -6.24 -13.49 10.69
N PRO A 21 -6.82 -12.31 10.42
CA PRO A 21 -6.50 -11.55 9.22
C PRO A 21 -5.02 -11.15 9.20
N ILE A 22 -4.44 -11.08 8.00
CA ILE A 22 -3.02 -10.76 7.83
C ILE A 22 -2.88 -9.33 7.29
N PHE A 23 -2.09 -8.51 7.97
CA PHE A 23 -1.61 -7.25 7.45
C PHE A 23 -0.31 -7.45 6.68
N ASP A 24 -0.22 -6.83 5.49
CA ASP A 24 1.03 -6.70 4.76
C ASP A 24 1.75 -5.45 5.23
N MET A 25 2.97 -5.61 5.74
CA MET A 25 3.74 -4.54 6.31
C MET A 25 4.77 -4.00 5.32
N LYS A 26 4.93 -2.70 5.31
CA LYS A 26 5.92 -1.97 4.50
C LYS A 26 6.84 -1.15 5.41
N THR A 27 7.84 -0.53 4.80
CA THR A 27 8.84 0.28 5.51
C THR A 27 8.65 1.78 5.29
N GLU A 28 7.58 2.18 4.63
CA GLU A 28 7.31 3.59 4.34
C GLU A 28 7.04 4.37 5.62
N TYR A 29 7.50 5.61 5.63
CA TYR A 29 7.21 6.55 6.70
C TYR A 29 6.79 7.89 6.13
N HIS A 30 5.51 8.23 6.32
CA HIS A 30 4.98 9.53 5.92
C HIS A 30 4.41 10.24 7.15
N LYS A 31 5.24 11.09 7.75
CA LYS A 31 4.92 11.80 9.01
C LYS A 31 3.52 12.44 9.02
N PRO A 32 3.03 13.09 7.95
CA PRO A 32 1.71 13.71 7.95
C PRO A 32 0.56 12.77 8.29
N TYR A 33 0.63 11.49 7.92
CA TYR A 33 -0.39 10.50 8.29
C TYR A 33 -0.47 10.31 9.79
N PHE A 34 0.70 10.19 10.44
CA PHE A 34 0.77 10.00 11.89
C PHE A 34 0.41 11.27 12.68
N ASP A 35 0.67 12.45 12.12
CA ASP A 35 0.22 13.71 12.70
C ASP A 35 -1.32 13.77 12.70
N THR A 36 -1.97 13.37 11.60
CA THR A 36 -3.44 13.29 11.51
C THR A 36 -4.02 12.23 12.46
N ILE A 37 -3.39 11.05 12.55
CA ILE A 37 -3.79 9.99 13.48
C ILE A 37 -3.70 10.49 14.93
N ASN A 38 -2.63 11.19 15.28
CA ASN A 38 -2.45 11.76 16.61
C ASN A 38 -3.49 12.84 16.93
N GLU A 39 -3.83 13.67 15.97
CA GLU A 39 -4.88 14.70 16.13
C GLU A 39 -6.25 14.06 16.36
N LEU A 40 -6.56 12.98 15.64
CA LEU A 40 -7.85 12.30 15.75
C LEU A 40 -7.97 11.44 17.02
N PHE A 41 -6.91 10.77 17.45
CA PHE A 41 -6.98 9.71 18.47
C PHE A 41 -6.11 9.96 19.71
N GLY A 42 -5.14 10.88 19.64
CA GLY A 42 -4.20 11.15 20.72
C GLY A 42 -3.03 10.15 20.80
N PHE A 43 -2.87 9.28 19.82
CA PHE A 43 -1.71 8.41 19.64
C PHE A 43 -1.17 8.52 18.21
N GLY A 44 0.14 8.27 18.04
CA GLY A 44 0.79 8.33 16.74
C GLY A 44 1.25 6.96 16.26
N LYS A 45 2.41 6.91 15.59
CA LYS A 45 3.01 5.67 15.10
C LYS A 45 3.34 4.73 16.27
N ILE A 46 2.84 3.50 16.18
CA ILE A 46 2.99 2.48 17.21
C ILE A 46 3.97 1.40 16.78
N SER A 47 4.01 1.09 15.47
CA SER A 47 4.86 0.06 14.89
C SER A 47 6.00 0.69 14.08
N ASP A 48 7.16 0.02 14.00
CA ASP A 48 8.25 0.41 13.09
C ASP A 48 7.87 0.19 11.61
N SER A 49 6.84 -0.59 11.36
CA SER A 49 6.30 -0.85 10.03
C SER A 49 5.18 0.12 9.66
N SER A 50 4.89 0.21 8.37
CA SER A 50 3.78 0.94 7.78
C SER A 50 2.71 -0.04 7.29
N PHE A 51 1.46 0.39 7.35
CA PHE A 51 0.32 -0.34 6.80
C PHE A 51 -0.07 0.13 5.39
N ILE A 52 0.73 1.00 4.77
CA ILE A 52 0.53 1.45 3.38
C ILE A 52 0.94 0.32 2.44
N SER A 53 -0.03 -0.52 2.12
CA SER A 53 0.14 -1.70 1.27
C SER A 53 -0.88 -1.71 0.13
N GLU A 54 -0.76 -2.66 -0.78
CA GLU A 54 -1.62 -2.77 -1.96
C GLU A 54 -2.98 -3.42 -1.63
N HIS A 55 -3.16 -3.88 -0.40
CA HIS A 55 -4.43 -4.47 0.05
C HIS A 55 -4.56 -4.44 1.57
N MET A 56 -5.80 -4.45 2.04
CA MET A 56 -6.11 -4.53 3.46
C MET A 56 -7.43 -5.28 3.72
N ILE A 57 -7.45 -6.08 4.77
CA ILE A 57 -8.66 -6.70 5.30
C ILE A 57 -9.23 -5.83 6.41
N PHE A 58 -10.44 -5.34 6.20
CA PHE A 58 -11.16 -4.55 7.19
C PHE A 58 -12.19 -5.41 7.93
N ASN A 59 -12.12 -5.42 9.24
CA ASN A 59 -13.19 -5.95 10.09
C ASN A 59 -14.27 -4.87 10.25
N SER A 60 -15.50 -5.16 9.88
CA SER A 60 -16.59 -4.18 9.88
C SER A 60 -16.97 -3.68 11.28
N VAL A 61 -16.76 -4.47 12.32
CA VAL A 61 -17.01 -4.08 13.71
C VAL A 61 -15.96 -3.06 14.15
N ILE A 62 -14.68 -3.36 13.92
CA ILE A 62 -13.57 -2.46 14.25
C ILE A 62 -13.65 -1.17 13.43
N MET A 63 -14.05 -1.25 12.16
CA MET A 63 -14.23 -0.05 11.32
C MET A 63 -15.32 0.87 11.87
N ARG A 64 -16.44 0.32 12.35
CA ARG A 64 -17.49 1.12 13.00
C ARG A 64 -16.99 1.76 14.29
N GLU A 65 -16.18 1.04 15.06
CA GLU A 65 -15.57 1.56 16.28
C GLU A 65 -14.58 2.68 15.97
N LEU A 66 -13.72 2.53 14.97
CA LEU A 66 -12.81 3.57 14.50
C LEU A 66 -13.58 4.83 14.11
N ILE A 67 -14.63 4.72 13.27
CA ILE A 67 -15.49 5.85 12.88
C ILE A 67 -16.14 6.51 14.10
N ASN A 68 -16.58 5.71 15.06
CA ASN A 68 -17.18 6.21 16.30
C ASN A 68 -16.16 6.98 17.16
N ASN A 69 -14.92 6.51 17.22
CA ASN A 69 -13.82 7.21 17.91
C ASN A 69 -13.50 8.53 17.21
N ILE A 70 -13.43 8.56 15.88
CA ILE A 70 -13.26 9.81 15.11
C ILE A 70 -14.40 10.79 15.44
N SER A 71 -15.65 10.32 15.44
CA SER A 71 -16.83 11.14 15.74
C SER A 71 -16.78 11.76 17.13
N LYS A 72 -16.17 11.08 18.10
CA LYS A 72 -15.98 11.54 19.48
C LYS A 72 -14.70 12.32 19.72
N SER A 73 -13.80 12.43 18.72
CA SER A 73 -12.55 13.18 18.84
C SER A 73 -12.81 14.65 19.17
N LYS A 74 -11.78 15.33 19.70
CA LYS A 74 -11.84 16.77 20.01
C LYS A 74 -11.74 17.67 18.77
N VAL A 75 -11.45 17.09 17.61
CA VAL A 75 -11.34 17.82 16.34
C VAL A 75 -12.73 18.41 16.01
N SER A 76 -12.77 19.64 15.57
CA SER A 76 -14.01 20.31 15.12
C SER A 76 -14.59 19.65 13.88
N GLY A 77 -15.92 19.64 13.76
CA GLY A 77 -16.64 19.08 12.60
C GLY A 77 -17.96 18.42 13.04
N ASP A 78 -18.96 18.50 12.17
CA ASP A 78 -20.30 17.99 12.43
C ASP A 78 -20.40 16.47 12.13
N SER A 79 -19.54 15.99 11.24
CA SER A 79 -19.45 14.58 10.87
C SER A 79 -18.03 14.03 11.08
N TRP A 80 -17.87 12.70 11.09
CA TRP A 80 -16.56 12.07 11.13
C TRP A 80 -15.69 12.45 9.91
N VAL A 81 -16.31 12.71 8.75
CA VAL A 81 -15.63 13.16 7.54
C VAL A 81 -15.05 14.57 7.75
N ASP A 82 -15.85 15.50 8.28
CA ASP A 82 -15.38 16.86 8.56
C ASP A 82 -14.21 16.86 9.55
N LYS A 83 -14.27 15.98 10.54
CA LYS A 83 -13.19 15.83 11.52
C LYS A 83 -11.90 15.32 10.89
N ILE A 84 -11.97 14.35 9.97
CA ILE A 84 -10.79 13.92 9.19
C ILE A 84 -10.23 15.10 8.38
N ILE A 85 -11.09 15.82 7.65
CA ILE A 85 -10.68 16.96 6.83
C ILE A 85 -10.01 18.04 7.70
N ASN A 86 -10.59 18.34 8.84
CA ASN A 86 -10.05 19.36 9.73
C ASN A 86 -8.75 18.92 10.44
N ALA A 87 -8.60 17.61 10.72
CA ALA A 87 -7.37 17.05 11.27
C ALA A 87 -6.20 17.09 10.26
N THR A 88 -6.50 17.00 8.96
CA THR A 88 -5.46 16.95 7.91
C THR A 88 -4.72 18.28 7.69
N ASN A 89 -5.22 19.40 8.18
CA ASN A 89 -4.57 20.73 8.09
C ASN A 89 -3.93 21.04 6.73
N PHE A 90 -4.76 21.06 5.69
CA PHE A 90 -4.34 21.24 4.29
C PHE A 90 -3.48 22.47 4.01
N GLU A 91 -3.59 23.52 4.82
CA GLU A 91 -2.79 24.75 4.67
C GLU A 91 -1.29 24.48 4.95
N LYS A 92 -0.97 23.57 5.88
CA LYS A 92 0.42 23.16 6.17
C LYS A 92 0.94 22.12 5.18
N ALA A 93 0.07 21.41 4.51
CA ALA A 93 0.42 20.22 3.72
C ALA A 93 1.19 20.52 2.43
N LYS A 94 1.16 21.75 1.89
CA LYS A 94 1.86 22.17 0.64
C LYS A 94 1.97 21.02 -0.40
N ARG A 95 0.86 20.33 -0.73
CA ARG A 95 0.77 19.22 -1.69
C ARG A 95 1.19 17.83 -1.18
N SER A 96 1.37 17.59 0.10
CA SER A 96 1.57 16.23 0.60
C SER A 96 0.22 15.61 0.98
N GLU A 97 0.10 14.30 0.77
CA GLU A 97 -1.03 13.54 1.27
C GLU A 97 -1.01 13.54 2.79
N MET A 98 -2.17 13.78 3.44
CA MET A 98 -2.26 13.97 4.88
C MET A 98 -3.03 12.85 5.58
N PHE A 99 -3.73 12.02 4.83
CA PHE A 99 -4.54 10.93 5.36
C PHE A 99 -4.36 9.66 4.54
N SER A 100 -4.20 8.54 5.22
CA SER A 100 -4.24 7.20 4.66
C SER A 100 -5.20 6.36 5.48
N GLU A 101 -6.21 5.80 4.83
CA GLU A 101 -7.18 4.91 5.47
C GLU A 101 -6.50 3.62 5.97
N PHE A 102 -5.54 3.07 5.21
CA PHE A 102 -4.81 1.88 5.58
C PHE A 102 -3.92 2.11 6.80
N GLU A 103 -3.14 3.20 6.80
CA GLU A 103 -2.29 3.53 7.95
C GLU A 103 -3.13 3.83 9.20
N THR A 104 -4.24 4.55 9.03
CA THR A 104 -5.15 4.89 10.12
C THR A 104 -5.80 3.64 10.71
N TYR A 105 -6.32 2.76 9.87
CA TYR A 105 -6.96 1.52 10.32
C TYR A 105 -5.95 0.57 10.95
N GLY A 106 -4.81 0.34 10.31
CA GLY A 106 -3.75 -0.54 10.81
C GLY A 106 -3.22 -0.08 12.17
N THR A 107 -2.91 1.22 12.30
CA THR A 107 -2.46 1.82 13.57
C THR A 107 -3.54 1.70 14.66
N PHE A 108 -4.82 1.94 14.32
CA PHE A 108 -5.94 1.77 15.26
C PHE A 108 -6.07 0.32 15.74
N CYS A 109 -5.98 -0.65 14.81
CA CYS A 109 -6.01 -2.07 15.15
C CYS A 109 -4.85 -2.47 16.06
N MET A 110 -3.64 -2.03 15.76
CA MET A 110 -2.46 -2.35 16.59
C MET A 110 -2.54 -1.75 17.97
N TYR A 111 -3.18 -0.60 18.12
CA TYR A 111 -3.36 0.03 19.43
C TYR A 111 -4.42 -0.67 20.29
N HIS A 112 -5.57 -1.02 19.70
CA HIS A 112 -6.72 -1.55 20.44
C HIS A 112 -6.79 -3.08 20.43
N TYR A 113 -6.23 -3.74 19.42
CA TYR A 113 -6.36 -5.17 19.14
C TYR A 113 -5.04 -5.80 18.68
N PRO A 114 -3.94 -5.69 19.45
CA PRO A 114 -2.59 -6.08 19.00
C PRO A 114 -2.47 -7.56 18.59
N ASP A 115 -3.29 -8.42 19.19
CA ASP A 115 -3.22 -9.87 18.96
C ASP A 115 -4.18 -10.37 17.87
N LEU A 116 -5.04 -9.50 17.33
CA LEU A 116 -6.08 -9.90 16.38
C LEU A 116 -5.52 -10.17 14.98
N TYR A 117 -4.46 -9.48 14.59
CA TYR A 117 -3.89 -9.53 13.26
C TYR A 117 -2.52 -10.22 13.26
N ARG A 118 -2.25 -10.97 12.19
CA ARG A 118 -0.91 -11.44 11.88
C ARG A 118 -0.23 -10.46 10.93
N MET A 119 1.11 -10.48 10.94
CA MET A 119 1.94 -9.58 10.14
C MET A 119 2.75 -10.39 9.13
N ARG A 120 2.88 -9.90 7.91
CA ARG A 120 3.80 -10.43 6.91
C ARG A 120 4.38 -9.33 6.04
N HIS A 121 5.39 -9.69 5.25
CA HIS A 121 5.92 -8.87 4.17
C HIS A 121 5.71 -9.59 2.84
N LEU A 122 5.07 -8.94 1.88
CA LEU A 122 5.03 -9.35 0.49
C LEU A 122 6.12 -8.64 -0.30
N ASN A 123 6.81 -9.40 -1.16
CA ASN A 123 7.74 -8.83 -2.14
C ASN A 123 6.95 -8.18 -3.27
N THR A 124 6.69 -6.88 -3.13
CA THR A 124 5.93 -6.08 -4.10
C THR A 124 6.85 -5.24 -4.97
N LEU A 125 6.68 -5.31 -6.28
CA LEU A 125 7.30 -4.37 -7.21
C LEU A 125 6.32 -3.24 -7.53
N ARG A 126 6.38 -2.11 -6.84
CA ARG A 126 5.51 -0.94 -7.10
C ARG A 126 5.79 -0.25 -8.43
N GLY A 127 7.00 -0.29 -8.91
CA GLY A 127 7.41 0.29 -10.20
C GLY A 127 7.16 -0.60 -11.43
N GLY A 128 6.14 -1.47 -11.43
CA GLY A 128 5.87 -2.40 -12.51
C GLY A 128 5.69 -1.73 -13.87
N GLY A 129 4.98 -0.60 -13.92
CA GLY A 129 4.81 0.19 -15.13
C GLY A 129 6.12 0.73 -15.70
N PHE A 130 7.07 1.06 -14.83
CA PHE A 130 8.41 1.52 -15.20
C PHE A 130 9.24 0.41 -15.87
N ILE A 131 9.19 -0.82 -15.32
CA ILE A 131 9.99 -1.95 -15.81
C ILE A 131 9.29 -2.65 -16.98
N CYS A 132 8.01 -2.96 -16.85
CA CYS A 132 7.26 -3.76 -17.83
C CYS A 132 6.58 -2.90 -18.90
N GLY A 133 6.35 -1.61 -18.62
CA GLY A 133 5.57 -0.70 -19.47
C GLY A 133 4.10 -1.10 -19.50
N ARG A 134 3.36 -0.57 -20.49
CA ARG A 134 1.92 -0.82 -20.65
C ARG A 134 1.57 -2.21 -21.22
N PHE A 135 2.56 -2.93 -21.71
CA PHE A 135 2.35 -4.24 -22.35
C PHE A 135 2.74 -5.36 -21.39
N ILE A 136 1.76 -5.89 -20.72
CA ILE A 136 1.90 -7.03 -19.81
C ILE A 136 1.45 -8.28 -20.56
N ASN A 137 2.18 -9.36 -20.42
CA ASN A 137 1.78 -10.67 -20.90
C ASN A 137 2.06 -11.76 -19.86
N ASN A 138 1.34 -12.87 -19.96
CA ASN A 138 1.42 -13.97 -18.99
C ASN A 138 2.84 -14.56 -18.84
N LYS A 139 3.66 -14.53 -19.90
CA LYS A 139 5.03 -15.03 -19.85
C LYS A 139 5.91 -14.15 -18.97
N LEU A 140 5.74 -12.84 -19.05
CA LEU A 140 6.44 -11.88 -18.20
C LEU A 140 5.99 -12.01 -16.74
N LEU A 141 4.68 -12.07 -16.50
CA LEU A 141 4.13 -12.25 -15.15
C LEU A 141 4.64 -13.54 -14.49
N ARG A 142 4.68 -14.65 -15.23
CA ARG A 142 5.27 -15.92 -14.74
C ARG A 142 6.76 -15.79 -14.42
N SER A 143 7.54 -15.04 -15.20
CA SER A 143 8.96 -14.84 -14.89
C SER A 143 9.15 -14.02 -13.62
N LEU A 144 8.28 -13.05 -13.37
CA LEU A 144 8.35 -12.20 -12.19
C LEU A 144 7.86 -12.92 -10.92
N SER A 145 6.95 -13.89 -11.06
CA SER A 145 6.42 -14.66 -9.92
C SER A 145 7.44 -15.55 -9.21
N TRP A 146 8.67 -15.68 -9.74
CA TRP A 146 9.72 -16.42 -9.07
C TRP A 146 10.26 -15.70 -7.84
N ASP A 147 10.32 -14.36 -7.90
CA ASP A 147 10.90 -13.54 -6.84
C ASP A 147 9.88 -12.58 -6.20
N LEU A 148 8.76 -12.32 -6.88
CA LEU A 148 7.77 -11.35 -6.45
C LEU A 148 6.43 -12.00 -6.13
N ASP A 149 5.76 -11.47 -5.11
CA ASP A 149 4.40 -11.86 -4.74
C ASP A 149 3.35 -11.02 -5.50
N THR A 150 3.63 -9.72 -5.66
CA THR A 150 2.74 -8.77 -6.33
C THR A 150 3.52 -7.79 -7.20
N ILE A 151 2.83 -7.17 -8.16
CA ILE A 151 3.37 -6.09 -8.98
C ILE A 151 2.30 -5.01 -9.21
N SER A 152 2.65 -3.75 -8.97
CA SER A 152 1.76 -2.60 -9.20
C SER A 152 2.15 -1.80 -10.44
N PHE A 153 1.16 -1.28 -11.15
CA PHE A 153 1.30 -0.55 -12.42
C PHE A 153 0.78 0.87 -12.32
N GLU A 154 1.32 1.65 -11.42
CA GLU A 154 0.96 3.05 -11.28
C GLU A 154 1.25 3.84 -12.58
N LEU A 155 0.27 4.60 -13.03
CA LEU A 155 0.42 5.47 -14.22
C LEU A 155 1.49 6.53 -14.01
N SER A 156 1.65 7.01 -12.79
CA SER A 156 2.67 8.00 -12.38
C SER A 156 4.09 7.47 -12.55
N SER A 157 4.29 6.16 -12.50
CA SER A 157 5.59 5.51 -12.70
C SER A 157 6.00 5.37 -14.18
N CYS A 158 5.16 5.78 -15.13
CA CYS A 158 5.50 5.80 -16.55
C CYS A 158 6.25 7.10 -16.89
N PRO A 159 7.53 7.05 -17.29
CA PRO A 159 8.30 8.26 -17.56
C PRO A 159 7.75 9.04 -18.75
N PRO A 160 7.79 10.40 -18.70
CA PRO A 160 7.36 11.25 -19.81
C PRO A 160 8.30 11.13 -21.02
N PHE A 161 7.80 11.58 -22.20
CA PHE A 161 8.67 11.73 -23.38
C PHE A 161 9.71 12.86 -23.13
N PRO A 162 10.98 12.73 -23.55
CA PRO A 162 11.60 11.62 -24.31
C PRO A 162 12.14 10.45 -23.47
N MET A 163 12.13 10.55 -22.14
CA MET A 163 12.61 9.51 -21.22
C MET A 163 11.95 8.14 -21.48
N SER A 164 10.72 8.13 -21.97
CA SER A 164 10.01 6.91 -22.35
C SER A 164 10.71 6.09 -23.44
N ILE A 165 11.54 6.72 -24.30
CA ILE A 165 12.33 6.00 -25.33
C ILE A 165 13.47 5.22 -24.67
N PHE A 166 14.23 5.86 -23.78
CA PHE A 166 15.31 5.19 -23.04
C PHE A 166 14.77 4.06 -22.18
N HIS A 167 13.60 4.27 -21.57
CA HIS A 167 12.90 3.22 -20.82
C HIS A 167 12.46 2.06 -21.68
N ARG A 168 12.04 2.31 -22.93
CA ARG A 168 11.71 1.23 -23.87
C ARG A 168 12.95 0.39 -24.21
N MET A 169 14.10 1.04 -24.42
CA MET A 169 15.39 0.33 -24.67
C MET A 169 15.81 -0.47 -23.44
N TYR A 170 15.75 0.12 -22.25
CA TYR A 170 16.07 -0.56 -21.01
C TYR A 170 15.17 -1.78 -20.76
N ARG A 171 13.87 -1.69 -21.04
CA ARG A 171 12.94 -2.83 -20.96
C ARG A 171 13.31 -3.98 -21.91
N TYR A 172 13.75 -3.69 -23.12
CA TYR A 172 14.22 -4.74 -24.03
C TYR A 172 15.48 -5.42 -23.48
N TRP A 173 16.37 -4.65 -22.89
CA TRP A 173 17.56 -5.19 -22.25
C TRP A 173 17.21 -6.07 -21.03
N VAL A 174 16.31 -5.65 -20.16
CA VAL A 174 15.82 -6.44 -19.03
C VAL A 174 15.16 -7.73 -19.50
N LYS A 175 14.27 -7.67 -20.51
CA LYS A 175 13.64 -8.85 -21.11
C LYS A 175 14.68 -9.82 -21.69
N TYR A 176 15.71 -9.31 -22.32
CA TYR A 176 16.82 -10.13 -22.83
C TYR A 176 17.56 -10.81 -21.67
N LYS A 177 17.88 -10.09 -20.61
CA LYS A 177 18.53 -10.67 -19.41
C LYS A 177 17.68 -11.76 -18.77
N ILE A 178 16.37 -11.53 -18.57
CA ILE A 178 15.44 -12.53 -18.05
C ILE A 178 15.39 -13.76 -18.97
N TRP A 179 15.37 -13.56 -20.29
CA TRP A 179 15.37 -14.65 -21.24
C TRP A 179 16.67 -15.48 -21.17
N VAL A 180 17.83 -14.83 -21.05
CA VAL A 180 19.13 -15.49 -20.87
C VAL A 180 19.17 -16.30 -19.58
N ILE A 181 18.72 -15.74 -18.47
CA ILE A 181 18.64 -16.42 -17.17
C ILE A 181 17.75 -17.65 -17.28
N ASN A 182 16.53 -17.50 -17.80
CA ASN A 182 15.59 -18.62 -17.98
C ASN A 182 16.11 -19.72 -18.90
N LYS A 183 17.01 -19.40 -19.85
CA LYS A 183 17.64 -20.38 -20.73
C LYS A 183 18.81 -21.12 -20.06
N LYS A 184 19.45 -20.50 -19.09
CA LYS A 184 20.58 -21.07 -18.34
C LYS A 184 20.14 -22.03 -17.24
N TYR A 185 18.91 -21.89 -16.74
CA TYR A 185 18.35 -22.71 -15.65
C TYR A 185 17.25 -23.66 -16.13
N LYS A 186 17.13 -23.90 -17.42
CA LYS A 186 16.42 -25.04 -18.03
C LYS A 186 17.39 -26.18 -18.29
#